data_cc02ace52d70c60a0be3253984862903
#
_entry.id   cc02ace52d70c60a0be3253984862903
#
_cell.length_a   1.000
_cell.length_b   1.000
_cell.length_c   1.000
_cell.angle_alpha   90.00
_cell.angle_beta   90.00
_cell.angle_gamma   90.00
#
_symmetry.space_group_name_H-M   'P 1'
#
loop_
_entity.id
_entity.type
_entity.pdbx_description
1 polymer ?
#
loop_
_entity_poly.entity_id
_entity_poly.type
_entity_poly.pdbx_seq_one_letter_code
_entity_poly.pdbx_strand_id
1 'polypeptide(L)'
;MNLFKMTLILLFASLSSCQSQDKVNPVSLNYSAQTRGFQLSIQLKKNLLEVTKNNVAHQIELTSKQLTEVVEMVKKIDFDMLKSNISTDDLAVDKAIKGEFELNFNGKLYAFEFNHNNAPKSIQELLNKLQSFDLSEE
;
A
#
# COMPACT_ATOMS: atom_id res chain seq x y z
N MET A 1 52.70 -5.81 27.56
CA MET A 1 52.02 -4.56 27.10
C MET A 1 51.41 -4.68 25.70
N ASN A 2 51.74 -5.71 24.94
CA ASN A 2 51.19 -5.90 23.59
C ASN A 2 49.87 -6.72 23.54
N LEU A 3 49.63 -7.56 24.54
CA LEU A 3 48.36 -8.34 24.60
C LEU A 3 47.13 -7.47 24.91
N PHE A 4 47.31 -6.42 25.72
CA PHE A 4 46.19 -5.53 26.09
C PHE A 4 45.76 -4.61 24.93
N LYS A 5 46.70 -4.25 24.06
CA LYS A 5 46.39 -3.49 22.82
C LYS A 5 45.70 -4.34 21.76
N MET A 6 46.03 -5.61 21.69
CA MET A 6 45.40 -6.56 20.73
C MET A 6 43.94 -6.88 21.09
N THR A 7 43.64 -7.01 22.38
CA THR A 7 42.27 -7.27 22.86
C THR A 7 41.35 -6.07 22.65
N LEU A 8 41.85 -4.84 22.71
CA LEU A 8 41.07 -3.62 22.48
C LEU A 8 40.69 -3.45 21.00
N ILE A 9 41.57 -3.88 20.09
CA ILE A 9 41.28 -3.80 18.62
C ILE A 9 40.23 -4.82 18.21
N LEU A 10 40.20 -6.01 18.83
CA LEU A 10 39.18 -7.01 18.55
C LEU A 10 37.77 -6.59 19.06
N LEU A 11 37.68 -5.76 20.09
CA LEU A 11 36.41 -5.30 20.64
C LEU A 11 35.76 -4.23 19.74
N PHE A 12 36.51 -3.50 18.94
CA PHE A 12 35.99 -2.49 18.02
C PHE A 12 35.51 -3.07 16.68
N ALA A 13 35.94 -4.28 16.32
CA ALA A 13 35.54 -4.93 15.05
C ALA A 13 34.12 -5.53 15.07
N SER A 14 33.50 -5.65 16.24
CA SER A 14 32.17 -6.25 16.41
C SER A 14 31.00 -5.27 16.32
N LEU A 15 31.25 -3.96 16.13
CA LEU A 15 30.19 -2.95 16.07
C LEU A 15 29.78 -2.51 14.65
N SER A 16 30.30 -3.17 13.62
CA SER A 16 30.00 -2.83 12.22
C SER A 16 28.91 -3.70 11.61
N SER A 17 27.99 -4.27 12.42
CA SER A 17 26.75 -4.83 11.90
C SER A 17 25.74 -3.70 11.72
N CYS A 18 26.04 -2.78 10.83
CA CYS A 18 25.04 -1.90 10.27
C CYS A 18 24.19 -2.77 9.32
N GLN A 19 23.13 -3.37 9.85
CA GLN A 19 22.04 -3.85 9.01
C GLN A 19 21.58 -2.63 8.22
N SER A 20 21.85 -2.63 6.92
CA SER A 20 21.12 -1.79 5.97
C SER A 20 19.65 -2.19 6.09
N GLN A 21 18.91 -1.48 6.94
CA GLN A 21 17.46 -1.48 6.84
C GLN A 21 17.17 -0.94 5.45
N ASP A 22 16.78 -1.82 4.55
CA ASP A 22 16.14 -1.44 3.32
C ASP A 22 15.07 -0.43 3.71
N LYS A 23 15.27 0.83 3.32
CA LYS A 23 14.28 1.89 3.49
C LYS A 23 13.12 1.54 2.59
N VAL A 24 12.27 0.64 3.05
CA VAL A 24 10.97 0.43 2.42
C VAL A 24 10.27 1.79 2.51
N ASN A 25 10.10 2.43 1.38
CA ASN A 25 9.40 3.70 1.31
C ASN A 25 8.05 3.53 2.00
N PRO A 26 7.76 4.33 3.04
CA PRO A 26 6.52 4.16 3.78
C PRO A 26 5.36 4.39 2.83
N VAL A 27 4.61 3.32 2.60
CA VAL A 27 3.37 3.34 1.83
C VAL A 27 2.23 3.04 2.79
N SER A 28 1.20 3.88 2.77
CA SER A 28 -0.07 3.56 3.39
C SER A 28 -1.19 3.90 2.42
N LEU A 29 -2.17 3.00 2.34
CA LEU A 29 -3.29 3.10 1.43
C LEU A 29 -4.58 2.84 2.21
N ASN A 30 -5.60 3.61 1.91
CA ASN A 30 -6.95 3.38 2.35
C ASN A 30 -7.89 3.52 1.14
N TYR A 31 -8.68 2.50 0.91
CA TYR A 31 -9.71 2.50 -0.13
C TYR A 31 -11.02 2.03 0.46
N SER A 32 -12.11 2.70 0.14
CA SER A 32 -13.44 2.26 0.50
C SER A 32 -14.43 2.48 -0.64
N ALA A 33 -15.34 1.54 -0.81
CA ALA A 33 -16.48 1.64 -1.72
C ALA A 33 -17.67 0.95 -1.09
N GLN A 34 -18.81 1.64 -1.00
CA GLN A 34 -19.98 1.12 -0.34
C GLN A 34 -21.26 1.57 -1.03
N THR A 35 -22.21 0.63 -1.11
CA THR A 35 -23.60 0.89 -1.46
C THR A 35 -24.50 -0.11 -0.74
N ARG A 36 -25.80 -0.04 -0.98
CA ARG A 36 -26.75 -0.99 -0.42
C ARG A 36 -26.45 -2.40 -0.94
N GLY A 37 -25.98 -3.31 -0.08
CA GLY A 37 -25.64 -4.70 -0.44
C GLY A 37 -24.21 -4.93 -0.96
N PHE A 38 -23.36 -3.90 -1.00
CA PHE A 38 -21.95 -4.02 -1.35
C PHE A 38 -21.07 -3.18 -0.44
N GLN A 39 -20.02 -3.78 0.08
CA GLN A 39 -18.99 -3.09 0.85
C GLN A 39 -17.64 -3.68 0.50
N LEU A 40 -16.68 -2.81 0.18
CA LEU A 40 -15.28 -3.14 0.01
C LEU A 40 -14.44 -2.09 0.73
N SER A 41 -13.54 -2.53 1.60
CA SER A 41 -12.51 -1.69 2.21
C SER A 41 -11.17 -2.39 2.10
N ILE A 42 -10.13 -1.65 1.74
CA ILE A 42 -8.75 -2.14 1.64
C ILE A 42 -7.87 -1.14 2.38
N GLN A 43 -7.18 -1.61 3.40
CA GLN A 43 -6.25 -0.79 4.18
C GLN A 43 -4.88 -1.44 4.20
N LEU A 44 -3.85 -0.66 3.85
CA LEU A 44 -2.45 -1.05 3.99
C LEU A 44 -1.75 -0.07 4.90
N LYS A 45 -1.23 -0.55 6.02
CA LYS A 45 -0.39 0.22 6.95
C LYS A 45 0.89 -0.55 7.23
N LYS A 46 2.03 0.04 6.87
CA LYS A 46 3.33 -0.65 6.93
C LYS A 46 3.28 -1.92 6.07
N ASN A 47 3.26 -3.09 6.70
CA ASN A 47 3.14 -4.40 6.04
C ASN A 47 1.81 -5.12 6.35
N LEU A 48 0.95 -4.53 7.17
CA LEU A 48 -0.36 -5.10 7.48
C LEU A 48 -1.38 -4.67 6.44
N LEU A 49 -1.91 -5.62 5.71
CA LEU A 49 -3.01 -5.47 4.76
C LEU A 49 -4.29 -6.00 5.40
N GLU A 50 -5.32 -5.17 5.42
CA GLU A 50 -6.68 -5.57 5.80
C GLU A 50 -7.61 -5.39 4.60
N VAL A 51 -8.33 -6.45 4.26
CA VAL A 51 -9.35 -6.46 3.22
C VAL A 51 -10.69 -6.81 3.86
N THR A 52 -11.66 -5.91 3.80
CA THR A 52 -13.02 -6.16 4.26
C THR A 52 -13.97 -6.20 3.06
N LYS A 53 -14.68 -7.30 2.92
CA LYS A 53 -15.68 -7.48 1.86
C LYS A 53 -17.00 -7.94 2.48
N ASN A 54 -18.06 -7.16 2.30
CA ASN A 54 -19.40 -7.47 2.81
C ASN A 54 -19.40 -7.85 4.31
N ASN A 55 -18.74 -7.05 5.15
CA ASN A 55 -18.58 -7.23 6.60
C ASN A 55 -17.67 -8.42 7.03
N VAL A 56 -17.00 -9.08 6.11
CA VAL A 56 -15.96 -10.08 6.43
C VAL A 56 -14.61 -9.43 6.25
N ALA A 57 -13.84 -9.39 7.34
CA ALA A 57 -12.50 -8.79 7.36
C ALA A 57 -11.43 -9.88 7.42
N HIS A 58 -10.42 -9.75 6.57
CA HIS A 58 -9.22 -10.58 6.56
C HIS A 58 -8.01 -9.68 6.76
N GLN A 59 -7.06 -10.13 7.57
CA GLN A 59 -5.80 -9.42 7.80
C GLN A 59 -4.64 -10.32 7.42
N ILE A 60 -3.69 -9.75 6.68
CA ILE A 60 -2.52 -10.44 6.16
C ILE A 60 -1.29 -9.58 6.41
N GLU A 61 -0.23 -10.19 6.87
CA GLU A 61 1.07 -9.55 6.98
C GLU A 61 1.86 -9.78 5.69
N LEU A 62 2.02 -8.72 4.88
CA LEU A 62 2.75 -8.80 3.62
C LEU A 62 4.23 -9.06 3.86
N THR A 63 4.79 -9.98 3.09
CA THR A 63 6.23 -10.19 3.03
C THR A 63 6.94 -8.97 2.43
N SER A 64 8.23 -8.83 2.66
CA SER A 64 9.05 -7.77 2.06
C SER A 64 8.97 -7.76 0.54
N LYS A 65 8.88 -8.94 -0.09
CA LYS A 65 8.72 -9.08 -1.55
C LYS A 65 7.37 -8.52 -2.02
N GLN A 66 6.26 -8.91 -1.37
CA GLN A 66 4.93 -8.43 -1.70
C GLN A 66 4.81 -6.92 -1.51
N LEU A 67 5.37 -6.39 -0.42
CA LEU A 67 5.39 -4.95 -0.19
C LEU A 67 6.21 -4.20 -1.25
N THR A 68 7.34 -4.75 -1.69
CA THR A 68 8.14 -4.19 -2.79
C THR A 68 7.35 -4.17 -4.08
N GLU A 69 6.60 -5.21 -4.40
CA GLU A 69 5.73 -5.25 -5.59
C GLU A 69 4.68 -4.12 -5.55
N VAL A 70 4.04 -3.89 -4.40
CA VAL A 70 3.09 -2.78 -4.21
C VAL A 70 3.76 -1.42 -4.42
N VAL A 71 4.93 -1.20 -3.82
CA VAL A 71 5.70 0.04 -3.96
C VAL A 71 6.07 0.30 -5.42
N GLU A 72 6.52 -0.71 -6.15
CA GLU A 72 6.85 -0.57 -7.57
C GLU A 72 5.62 -0.27 -8.45
N MET A 73 4.45 -0.80 -8.11
CA MET A 73 3.21 -0.43 -8.78
C MET A 73 2.85 1.03 -8.50
N VAL A 74 2.92 1.47 -7.24
CA VAL A 74 2.64 2.85 -6.84
C VAL A 74 3.56 3.85 -7.55
N LYS A 75 4.86 3.55 -7.67
CA LYS A 75 5.83 4.39 -8.39
C LYS A 75 5.50 4.61 -9.87
N LYS A 76 4.81 3.67 -10.50
CA LYS A 76 4.43 3.75 -11.93
C LYS A 76 3.16 4.56 -12.18
N ILE A 77 2.44 4.94 -11.12
CA ILE A 77 1.20 5.70 -11.24
C ILE A 77 1.52 7.19 -11.35
N ASP A 78 1.08 7.82 -12.43
CA ASP A 78 1.10 9.28 -12.57
C ASP A 78 -0.15 9.87 -11.89
N PHE A 79 -0.01 10.26 -10.63
CA PHE A 79 -1.11 10.79 -9.83
C PHE A 79 -1.56 12.18 -10.26
N ASP A 80 -0.68 12.98 -10.84
CA ASP A 80 -1.04 14.33 -11.33
C ASP A 80 -1.89 14.22 -12.59
N MET A 81 -1.55 13.28 -13.48
CA MET A 81 -2.38 12.94 -14.64
C MET A 81 -3.72 12.33 -14.23
N LEU A 82 -3.74 11.46 -13.22
CA LEU A 82 -4.99 10.89 -12.71
C LEU A 82 -5.93 11.97 -12.19
N LYS A 83 -5.41 12.93 -11.42
CA LYS A 83 -6.20 14.02 -10.86
C LYS A 83 -6.90 14.85 -11.93
N SER A 84 -6.26 15.04 -13.08
CA SER A 84 -6.84 15.79 -14.20
C SER A 84 -7.88 15.00 -15.00
N ASN A 85 -7.83 13.67 -14.96
CA ASN A 85 -8.65 12.78 -15.79
C ASN A 85 -9.82 12.12 -15.05
N ILE A 86 -9.87 12.20 -13.70
CA ILE A 86 -11.00 11.68 -12.94
C ILE A 86 -12.20 12.61 -13.13
N SER A 87 -13.25 12.11 -13.79
CA SER A 87 -14.54 12.79 -13.87
C SER A 87 -15.39 12.40 -12.65
N THR A 88 -15.94 13.41 -11.99
CA THR A 88 -16.95 13.23 -10.93
C THR A 88 -18.36 13.14 -11.51
N ASP A 89 -18.55 13.39 -12.79
CA ASP A 89 -19.86 13.32 -13.44
C ASP A 89 -20.46 11.91 -13.39
N ASP A 90 -19.61 10.90 -13.42
CA ASP A 90 -20.01 9.49 -13.27
C ASP A 90 -20.60 9.16 -11.88
N LEU A 91 -20.38 10.02 -10.87
CA LEU A 91 -20.96 9.88 -9.54
C LEU A 91 -22.43 10.35 -9.47
N ALA A 92 -22.88 11.13 -10.44
CA ALA A 92 -24.26 11.63 -10.51
C ALA A 92 -25.26 10.59 -11.02
N VAL A 93 -24.83 9.39 -11.41
CA VAL A 93 -25.69 8.33 -11.89
C VAL A 93 -26.24 7.52 -10.72
N ASP A 94 -27.54 7.24 -10.71
CA ASP A 94 -28.27 6.53 -9.62
C ASP A 94 -27.69 5.15 -9.22
N LYS A 95 -26.79 4.58 -10.03
CA LYS A 95 -26.14 3.29 -9.79
C LYS A 95 -24.65 3.42 -9.52
N ALA A 96 -24.12 4.63 -9.36
CA ALA A 96 -22.71 4.83 -9.09
C ALA A 96 -22.37 4.35 -7.67
N ILE A 97 -21.31 3.58 -7.56
CA ILE A 97 -20.71 3.21 -6.26
C ILE A 97 -19.54 4.16 -6.04
N LYS A 98 -19.67 5.07 -5.07
CA LYS A 98 -18.59 5.99 -4.74
C LYS A 98 -17.41 5.20 -4.19
N GLY A 99 -16.25 5.30 -4.84
CA GLY A 99 -14.96 4.84 -4.36
C GLY A 99 -14.16 6.00 -3.81
N GLU A 100 -13.67 5.88 -2.60
CA GLU A 100 -12.78 6.84 -1.93
C GLU A 100 -11.39 6.20 -1.81
N PHE A 101 -10.39 6.82 -2.41
CA PHE A 101 -9.01 6.34 -2.45
C PHE A 101 -8.09 7.36 -1.81
N GLU A 102 -7.32 6.94 -0.83
CA GLU A 102 -6.27 7.72 -0.19
C GLU A 102 -4.96 6.93 -0.20
N LEU A 103 -3.89 7.57 -0.61
CA LEU A 103 -2.55 7.01 -0.60
C LEU A 103 -1.57 8.02 -0.02
N ASN A 104 -0.84 7.61 1.01
CA ASN A 104 0.35 8.32 1.46
C ASN A 104 1.58 7.57 0.96
N PHE A 105 2.38 8.25 0.16
CA PHE A 105 3.61 7.71 -0.39
C PHE A 105 4.73 8.74 -0.33
N ASN A 106 5.83 8.41 0.33
CA ASN A 106 6.96 9.32 0.56
C ASN A 106 6.56 10.65 1.20
N GLY A 107 5.56 10.63 2.12
CA GLY A 107 5.07 11.82 2.81
C GLY A 107 4.14 12.70 1.98
N LYS A 108 3.81 12.32 0.74
CA LYS A 108 2.83 13.01 -0.09
C LYS A 108 1.49 12.25 -0.04
N LEU A 109 0.42 12.98 0.25
CA LEU A 109 -0.94 12.44 0.28
C LEU A 109 -1.61 12.66 -1.08
N TYR A 110 -2.18 11.59 -1.62
CA TYR A 110 -3.03 11.58 -2.80
C TYR A 110 -4.41 11.10 -2.39
N ALA A 111 -5.44 11.87 -2.72
CA ALA A 111 -6.83 11.54 -2.42
C ALA A 111 -7.71 11.75 -3.66
N PHE A 112 -8.52 10.75 -3.99
CA PHE A 112 -9.39 10.73 -5.16
C PHE A 112 -10.75 10.13 -4.80
N GLU A 113 -11.79 10.66 -5.43
CA GLU A 113 -13.12 10.07 -5.45
C GLU A 113 -13.49 9.72 -6.90
N PHE A 114 -14.01 8.54 -7.11
CA PHE A 114 -14.41 8.07 -8.45
C PHE A 114 -15.51 7.02 -8.35
N ASN A 115 -16.15 6.70 -9.46
CA ASN A 115 -17.05 5.56 -9.52
C ASN A 115 -16.25 4.27 -9.45
N HIS A 116 -16.51 3.43 -8.44
CA HIS A 116 -15.84 2.14 -8.22
C HIS A 116 -15.86 1.25 -9.48
N ASN A 117 -16.98 1.24 -10.19
CA ASN A 117 -17.16 0.45 -11.41
C ASN A 117 -16.36 1.00 -12.60
N ASN A 118 -15.92 2.24 -12.53
CA ASN A 118 -15.14 2.93 -13.55
C ASN A 118 -13.85 3.54 -12.97
N ALA A 119 -13.21 2.81 -12.06
CA ALA A 119 -11.96 3.23 -11.46
C ALA A 119 -10.86 3.40 -12.53
N PRO A 120 -9.97 4.39 -12.38
CA PRO A 120 -8.79 4.51 -13.24
C PRO A 120 -8.02 3.19 -13.28
N LYS A 121 -7.60 2.77 -14.49
CA LYS A 121 -6.99 1.44 -14.72
C LYS A 121 -5.84 1.14 -13.78
N SER A 122 -4.93 2.09 -13.57
CA SER A 122 -3.78 1.92 -12.67
C SER A 122 -4.18 1.74 -11.20
N ILE A 123 -5.24 2.42 -10.75
CA ILE A 123 -5.81 2.24 -9.41
C ILE A 123 -6.48 0.87 -9.31
N GLN A 124 -7.25 0.48 -10.32
CA GLN A 124 -7.91 -0.82 -10.36
C GLN A 124 -6.89 -1.98 -10.31
N GLU A 125 -5.81 -1.88 -11.07
CA GLU A 125 -4.71 -2.87 -11.05
C GLU A 125 -4.06 -2.97 -9.66
N LEU A 126 -3.81 -1.83 -8.99
CA LEU A 126 -3.28 -1.80 -7.64
C LEU A 126 -4.23 -2.44 -6.63
N LEU A 127 -5.52 -2.09 -6.66
CA LEU A 127 -6.53 -2.66 -5.75
C LEU A 127 -6.72 -4.17 -5.99
N ASN A 128 -6.71 -4.62 -7.24
CA ASN A 128 -6.78 -6.05 -7.59
C ASN A 128 -5.54 -6.80 -7.08
N LYS A 129 -4.35 -6.19 -7.18
CA LYS A 129 -3.12 -6.79 -6.65
C LYS A 129 -3.19 -6.96 -5.14
N LEU A 130 -3.66 -5.95 -4.40
CA LEU A 130 -3.83 -6.05 -2.95
C LEU A 130 -4.83 -7.15 -2.56
N GLN A 131 -5.96 -7.22 -3.26
CA GLN A 131 -6.95 -8.28 -3.02
C GLN A 131 -6.42 -9.69 -3.37
N SER A 132 -5.50 -9.81 -4.33
CA SER A 132 -4.92 -11.10 -4.71
C SER A 132 -4.06 -11.72 -3.63
N PHE A 133 -3.51 -10.92 -2.71
CA PHE A 133 -2.76 -11.45 -1.58
C PHE A 133 -3.67 -12.13 -0.55
N ASP A 134 -4.90 -11.63 -0.39
CA ASP A 134 -5.92 -12.23 0.49
C ASP A 134 -6.32 -13.65 0.00
N LEU A 135 -6.38 -13.86 -1.30
CA LEU A 135 -6.80 -15.14 -1.91
C LEU A 135 -5.68 -16.20 -1.94
N SER A 136 -4.44 -15.83 -1.62
CA SER A 136 -3.29 -16.75 -1.73
C SER A 136 -3.01 -17.56 -0.46
N GLU A 137 -3.79 -17.35 0.61
CA GLU A 137 -3.63 -18.06 1.90
C GLU A 137 -4.69 -19.18 2.11
N GLU A 138 -5.52 -19.48 1.12
CA GLU A 138 -6.38 -20.68 1.11
C GLU A 138 -5.62 -21.89 0.45
#